data_df70ee2c27b546dfa73ba5a54dc03008
#
_entry.id   df70ee2c27b546dfa73ba5a54dc03008
#
_cell.length_a   1.000
_cell.length_b   1.000
_cell.length_c   1.000
_cell.angle_alpha   90.00
_cell.angle_beta   90.00
_cell.angle_gamma   90.00
#
_symmetry.space_group_name_H-M   'P 1'
#
loop_
_entity.id
_entity.type
_entity.pdbx_description
1 polymer ?
#
loop_
_entity_poly.entity_id
_entity_poly.type
_entity_poly.pdbx_seq_one_letter_code
_entity_poly.pdbx_strand_id
1 'polypeptide(L)'
;MEKRPLAGKVALVAGGTRGGGRGIAVQLGVAGATVYVSGRSSGSAGSDLGRAETIEETAALVDAAGGTGIAVRADHGDPDQVRALVDRIAADRDGRLDVLVDSVWGGDPLTDWEHPLWEQDLDRGLRLLRRAVETHVITSRFALPLMVARESGLVVEVTDGNTARYRGSFFYDLAKSAVIRLAFAQAAELRPHGVAALAITPGFLRSEAVLDHLGVTEENWRDGAVKDPHFAYSESPAYLGRAVAALAADPDVMAKSGRALATWGLYGEYGFTDVDGTQPDFAAHWADALVDEYGPLGDPL
;
A
#
# COMPACT_ATOMS: atom_id res chain seq x y z
N MET A 1 -21.13 5.78 -20.09
CA MET A 1 -21.05 5.63 -18.62
C MET A 1 -19.73 4.93 -18.34
N GLU A 2 -18.87 5.59 -17.62
CA GLU A 2 -17.62 4.99 -17.16
C GLU A 2 -17.93 3.76 -16.32
N LYS A 3 -17.25 2.63 -16.59
CA LYS A 3 -17.47 1.39 -15.83
C LYS A 3 -17.00 1.61 -14.40
N ARG A 4 -17.90 1.46 -13.42
CA ARG A 4 -17.56 1.47 -11.98
C ARG A 4 -17.58 0.04 -11.42
N PRO A 5 -16.50 -0.74 -11.66
CA PRO A 5 -16.50 -2.17 -11.37
C PRO A 5 -16.61 -2.50 -9.88
N LEU A 6 -16.29 -1.53 -9.00
CA LEU A 6 -16.38 -1.68 -7.55
C LEU A 6 -17.61 -1.00 -6.94
N ALA A 7 -18.61 -0.62 -7.76
CA ALA A 7 -19.86 -0.07 -7.24
C ALA A 7 -20.52 -1.04 -6.23
N GLY A 8 -20.85 -0.51 -5.04
CA GLY A 8 -21.40 -1.31 -3.93
C GLY A 8 -20.38 -2.18 -3.18
N LYS A 9 -19.10 -2.13 -3.51
CA LYS A 9 -18.03 -2.76 -2.73
C LYS A 9 -17.58 -1.85 -1.59
N VAL A 10 -17.13 -2.47 -0.50
CA VAL A 10 -16.61 -1.79 0.70
C VAL A 10 -15.13 -2.10 0.85
N ALA A 11 -14.31 -1.08 0.97
CA ALA A 11 -12.88 -1.19 1.17
C ALA A 11 -12.45 -0.51 2.48
N LEU A 12 -11.47 -1.10 3.17
CA LEU A 12 -10.69 -0.46 4.22
C LEU A 12 -9.27 -0.25 3.71
N VAL A 13 -8.81 1.00 3.73
CA VAL A 13 -7.40 1.35 3.47
C VAL A 13 -6.77 1.82 4.78
N ALA A 14 -6.04 0.92 5.43
CA ALA A 14 -5.22 1.19 6.59
C ALA A 14 -3.94 1.90 6.15
N GLY A 15 -3.64 3.07 6.74
CA GLY A 15 -2.53 3.92 6.29
C GLY A 15 -2.87 4.77 5.05
N GLY A 16 -4.13 5.14 4.87
CA GLY A 16 -4.63 5.90 3.73
C GLY A 16 -4.36 7.41 3.75
N THR A 17 -3.53 7.91 4.66
CA THR A 17 -3.33 9.36 4.85
C THR A 17 -2.59 10.02 3.68
N ARG A 18 -1.57 9.37 3.12
CA ARG A 18 -0.65 9.88 2.08
C ARG A 18 -0.03 8.77 1.25
N GLY A 19 0.77 9.12 0.25
CA GLY A 19 1.57 8.21 -0.57
C GLY A 19 0.74 7.11 -1.21
N GLY A 20 1.27 5.88 -1.19
CA GLY A 20 0.61 4.72 -1.79
C GLY A 20 -0.80 4.47 -1.27
N GLY A 21 -1.00 4.56 0.06
CA GLY A 21 -2.31 4.36 0.68
C GLY A 21 -3.36 5.38 0.21
N ARG A 22 -2.99 6.68 0.09
CA ARG A 22 -3.85 7.71 -0.50
C ARG A 22 -4.19 7.39 -1.95
N GLY A 23 -3.17 7.07 -2.76
CA GLY A 23 -3.37 6.74 -4.17
C GLY A 23 -4.32 5.54 -4.35
N ILE A 24 -4.15 4.50 -3.55
CA ILE A 24 -5.02 3.31 -3.54
C ILE A 24 -6.46 3.70 -3.17
N ALA A 25 -6.65 4.46 -2.09
CA ALA A 25 -7.98 4.88 -1.63
C ALA A 25 -8.73 5.65 -2.72
N VAL A 26 -8.06 6.63 -3.36
CA VAL A 26 -8.64 7.43 -4.44
C VAL A 26 -9.01 6.57 -5.65
N GLN A 27 -8.15 5.64 -6.08
CA GLN A 27 -8.42 4.80 -7.26
C GLN A 27 -9.51 3.74 -7.00
N LEU A 28 -9.64 3.24 -5.78
CA LEU A 28 -10.81 2.44 -5.38
C LEU A 28 -12.10 3.28 -5.45
N GLY A 29 -12.02 4.58 -5.10
CA GLY A 29 -13.12 5.54 -5.28
C GLY A 29 -13.47 5.78 -6.75
N VAL A 30 -12.49 5.97 -7.64
CA VAL A 30 -12.70 6.05 -9.10
C VAL A 30 -13.46 4.82 -9.61
N ALA A 31 -13.11 3.64 -9.09
CA ALA A 31 -13.80 2.40 -9.43
C ALA A 31 -15.20 2.25 -8.80
N GLY A 32 -15.64 3.19 -7.95
CA GLY A 32 -16.98 3.28 -7.38
C GLY A 32 -17.16 2.66 -5.99
N ALA A 33 -16.06 2.31 -5.30
CA ALA A 33 -16.15 1.73 -3.97
C ALA A 33 -16.55 2.74 -2.88
N THR A 34 -17.10 2.23 -1.78
CA THR A 34 -17.07 2.91 -0.49
C THR A 34 -15.75 2.60 0.20
N VAL A 35 -14.97 3.63 0.53
CA VAL A 35 -13.62 3.48 1.07
C VAL A 35 -13.52 4.08 2.47
N TYR A 36 -13.29 3.23 3.46
CA TYR A 36 -12.88 3.66 4.79
C TYR A 36 -11.40 3.97 4.77
N VAL A 37 -11.05 5.24 4.94
CA VAL A 37 -9.69 5.75 4.96
C VAL A 37 -9.26 5.88 6.41
N SER A 38 -8.26 5.10 6.83
CA SER A 38 -7.83 5.07 8.22
C SER A 38 -6.35 5.40 8.38
N GLY A 39 -6.04 6.04 9.51
CA GLY A 39 -4.69 6.45 9.89
C GLY A 39 -4.71 7.35 11.11
N ARG A 40 -3.54 7.75 11.60
CA ARG A 40 -3.40 8.56 12.82
C ARG A 40 -3.56 10.06 12.56
N SER A 41 -3.10 10.53 11.40
CA SER A 41 -3.11 11.96 11.04
C SER A 41 -4.51 12.38 10.59
N SER A 42 -5.14 13.26 11.34
CA SER A 42 -6.49 13.78 11.10
C SER A 42 -6.52 15.29 11.37
N GLY A 43 -7.59 15.96 10.95
CA GLY A 43 -7.80 17.38 11.23
C GLY A 43 -7.84 17.72 12.72
N SER A 44 -8.16 16.73 13.59
CA SER A 44 -8.18 16.88 15.04
C SER A 44 -6.90 16.45 15.74
N ALA A 45 -6.01 15.72 15.05
CA ALA A 45 -4.73 15.22 15.60
C ALA A 45 -3.66 15.29 14.51
N GLY A 46 -2.64 16.08 14.74
CA GLY A 46 -1.55 16.30 13.81
C GLY A 46 -0.78 15.02 13.45
N SER A 47 0.08 15.14 12.45
CA SER A 47 0.97 14.06 12.02
C SER A 47 2.19 13.97 12.95
N ASP A 48 2.56 12.75 13.39
CA ASP A 48 3.83 12.51 14.10
C ASP A 48 5.06 12.85 13.23
N LEU A 49 4.87 13.00 11.93
CA LEU A 49 5.91 13.35 10.96
C LEU A 49 5.93 14.84 10.61
N GLY A 50 5.10 15.68 11.28
CA GLY A 50 5.00 17.09 10.99
C GLY A 50 4.41 17.44 9.62
N ARG A 51 3.70 16.49 8.98
CA ARG A 51 3.11 16.64 7.65
C ARG A 51 1.65 17.09 7.73
N ALA A 52 1.19 17.79 6.69
CA ALA A 52 -0.14 18.39 6.64
C ALA A 52 -1.25 17.42 6.22
N GLU A 53 -0.91 16.36 5.49
CA GLU A 53 -1.89 15.45 4.90
C GLU A 53 -2.72 14.73 5.98
N THR A 54 -4.04 14.62 5.74
CA THR A 54 -5.00 14.01 6.66
C THR A 54 -5.83 12.91 5.99
N ILE A 55 -6.45 12.07 6.82
CA ILE A 55 -7.40 11.05 6.34
C ILE A 55 -8.68 11.68 5.80
N GLU A 56 -9.11 12.81 6.34
CA GLU A 56 -10.29 13.57 5.88
C GLU A 56 -10.06 14.12 4.47
N GLU A 57 -8.89 14.66 4.21
CA GLU A 57 -8.51 15.11 2.86
C GLU A 57 -8.54 13.95 1.85
N THR A 58 -7.98 12.80 2.22
CA THR A 58 -8.04 11.60 1.36
C THR A 58 -9.48 11.14 1.13
N ALA A 59 -10.32 11.13 2.15
CA ALA A 59 -11.74 10.78 2.02
C ALA A 59 -12.48 11.75 1.07
N ALA A 60 -12.19 13.05 1.16
CA ALA A 60 -12.74 14.05 0.23
C ALA A 60 -12.28 13.83 -1.21
N LEU A 61 -11.02 13.40 -1.44
CA LEU A 61 -10.52 13.02 -2.75
C LEU A 61 -11.23 11.77 -3.30
N VAL A 62 -11.57 10.80 -2.45
CA VAL A 62 -12.38 9.63 -2.84
C VAL A 62 -13.78 10.06 -3.30
N ASP A 63 -14.43 10.98 -2.57
CA ASP A 63 -15.73 11.54 -2.95
C ASP A 63 -15.66 12.28 -4.28
N ALA A 64 -14.66 13.14 -4.45
CA ALA A 64 -14.43 13.88 -5.70
C ALA A 64 -14.18 12.96 -6.91
N ALA A 65 -13.58 11.77 -6.66
CA ALA A 65 -13.36 10.75 -7.67
C ALA A 65 -14.62 9.92 -8.01
N GLY A 66 -15.72 10.13 -7.27
CA GLY A 66 -17.02 9.48 -7.52
C GLY A 66 -17.26 8.22 -6.72
N GLY A 67 -16.44 7.90 -5.74
CA GLY A 67 -16.67 6.90 -4.72
C GLY A 67 -17.44 7.44 -3.52
N THR A 68 -17.28 6.81 -2.37
CA THR A 68 -17.73 7.32 -1.06
C THR A 68 -16.57 7.19 -0.07
N GLY A 69 -16.00 8.30 0.34
CA GLY A 69 -14.89 8.37 1.28
C GLY A 69 -15.37 8.52 2.72
N ILE A 70 -14.86 7.70 3.64
CA ILE A 70 -15.19 7.75 5.05
C ILE A 70 -13.88 7.77 5.85
N ALA A 71 -13.55 8.92 6.43
CA ALA A 71 -12.38 9.04 7.29
C ALA A 71 -12.68 8.47 8.69
N VAL A 72 -11.82 7.58 9.17
CA VAL A 72 -11.90 7.04 10.54
C VAL A 72 -10.50 7.04 11.15
N ARG A 73 -10.32 7.89 12.16
CA ARG A 73 -9.03 7.93 12.86
C ARG A 73 -8.81 6.65 13.67
N ALA A 74 -7.69 5.97 13.43
CA ALA A 74 -7.23 4.86 14.25
C ALA A 74 -5.69 4.77 14.22
N ASP A 75 -5.11 4.43 15.36
CA ASP A 75 -3.74 3.93 15.42
C ASP A 75 -3.77 2.41 15.22
N HIS A 76 -3.22 1.93 14.12
CA HIS A 76 -3.17 0.50 13.80
C HIS A 76 -2.22 -0.30 14.69
N GLY A 77 -1.41 0.37 15.53
CA GLY A 77 -0.65 -0.24 16.60
C GLY A 77 -1.44 -0.46 17.89
N ASP A 78 -2.68 0.05 17.97
CA ASP A 78 -3.58 -0.08 19.11
C ASP A 78 -4.72 -1.04 18.78
N PRO A 79 -4.74 -2.27 19.33
CA PRO A 79 -5.77 -3.27 19.03
C PRO A 79 -7.20 -2.82 19.34
N ASP A 80 -7.41 -1.97 20.35
CA ASP A 80 -8.75 -1.52 20.73
C ASP A 80 -9.28 -0.48 19.73
N GLN A 81 -8.44 0.41 19.23
CA GLN A 81 -8.80 1.35 18.18
C GLN A 81 -9.10 0.64 16.85
N VAL A 82 -8.31 -0.38 16.50
CA VAL A 82 -8.55 -1.17 15.28
C VAL A 82 -9.84 -1.97 15.40
N ARG A 83 -10.11 -2.57 16.57
CA ARG A 83 -11.39 -3.26 16.83
C ARG A 83 -12.56 -2.29 16.65
N ALA A 84 -12.51 -1.11 17.25
CA ALA A 84 -13.57 -0.11 17.14
C ALA A 84 -13.80 0.36 15.69
N LEU A 85 -12.71 0.51 14.89
CA LEU A 85 -12.80 0.81 13.46
C LEU A 85 -13.54 -0.30 12.70
N VAL A 86 -13.18 -1.56 12.92
CA VAL A 86 -13.78 -2.70 12.22
C VAL A 86 -15.25 -2.91 12.66
N ASP A 87 -15.55 -2.76 13.96
CA ASP A 87 -16.92 -2.83 14.49
C ASP A 87 -17.80 -1.75 13.86
N ARG A 88 -17.26 -0.54 13.66
CA ARG A 88 -17.96 0.53 12.93
C ARG A 88 -18.24 0.14 11.49
N ILE A 89 -17.25 -0.39 10.76
CA ILE A 89 -17.44 -0.86 9.36
C ILE A 89 -18.56 -1.93 9.34
N ALA A 90 -18.52 -2.88 10.26
CA ALA A 90 -19.49 -3.95 10.34
C ALA A 90 -20.91 -3.39 10.60
N ALA A 91 -21.06 -2.43 11.52
CA ALA A 91 -22.33 -1.79 11.81
C ALA A 91 -22.85 -0.94 10.63
N ASP A 92 -21.99 -0.16 9.99
CA ASP A 92 -22.35 0.73 8.88
C ASP A 92 -22.68 -0.02 7.58
N ARG A 93 -22.20 -1.26 7.43
CA ARG A 93 -22.21 -2.03 6.17
C ARG A 93 -22.70 -3.46 6.30
N ASP A 94 -23.49 -3.77 7.29
CA ASP A 94 -24.07 -5.11 7.53
C ASP A 94 -23.01 -6.23 7.49
N GLY A 95 -21.89 -6.02 8.15
CA GLY A 95 -20.75 -6.94 8.19
C GLY A 95 -19.97 -7.06 6.88
N ARG A 96 -20.15 -6.16 5.92
CA ARG A 96 -19.50 -6.21 4.61
C ARG A 96 -18.14 -5.52 4.63
N LEU A 97 -17.11 -6.28 4.23
CA LEU A 97 -15.79 -5.79 3.84
C LEU A 97 -15.32 -6.63 2.64
N ASP A 98 -15.15 -6.00 1.48
CA ASP A 98 -14.76 -6.69 0.24
C ASP A 98 -13.26 -6.59 -0.03
N VAL A 99 -12.62 -5.46 0.38
CA VAL A 99 -11.19 -5.22 0.15
C VAL A 99 -10.56 -4.67 1.43
N LEU A 100 -9.51 -5.32 1.89
CA LEU A 100 -8.60 -4.81 2.92
C LEU A 100 -7.28 -4.45 2.26
N VAL A 101 -6.82 -3.22 2.47
CA VAL A 101 -5.48 -2.77 2.06
C VAL A 101 -4.71 -2.37 3.30
N ASP A 102 -3.68 -3.12 3.61
CA ASP A 102 -2.72 -2.79 4.67
C ASP A 102 -1.53 -2.05 4.05
N SER A 103 -1.51 -0.72 4.23
CA SER A 103 -0.49 0.21 3.72
C SER A 103 0.11 1.07 4.84
N VAL A 104 0.00 0.60 6.08
CA VAL A 104 0.57 1.31 7.23
C VAL A 104 2.08 1.24 7.16
N TRP A 105 2.71 2.41 7.14
CA TRP A 105 4.16 2.58 7.21
C TRP A 105 4.47 3.60 8.32
N GLY A 106 5.55 4.19 8.35
CA GLY A 106 5.99 5.17 9.37
C GLY A 106 7.42 4.86 9.76
N GLY A 107 8.08 4.09 8.89
CA GLY A 107 9.45 3.65 9.06
C GLY A 107 10.50 4.63 8.50
N ASP A 108 10.13 5.58 7.62
CA ASP A 108 11.11 6.45 6.96
C ASP A 108 12.08 7.12 7.96
N PRO A 109 11.62 7.81 9.03
CA PRO A 109 12.53 8.42 9.99
C PRO A 109 13.23 7.40 10.92
N LEU A 110 12.85 6.13 10.84
CA LEU A 110 13.41 5.04 11.64
C LEU A 110 14.38 4.17 10.85
N THR A 111 14.43 4.31 9.53
CA THR A 111 15.33 3.53 8.68
C THR A 111 16.76 4.07 8.77
N ASP A 112 17.71 3.18 8.95
CA ASP A 112 19.13 3.47 8.93
C ASP A 112 19.74 2.82 7.68
N TRP A 113 20.19 3.65 6.75
CA TRP A 113 20.78 3.23 5.48
C TRP A 113 22.31 3.15 5.50
N GLU A 114 22.94 3.61 6.60
CA GLU A 114 24.39 3.84 6.65
C GLU A 114 25.11 2.74 7.41
N HIS A 115 24.47 2.14 8.42
CA HIS A 115 25.14 1.25 9.33
C HIS A 115 24.70 -0.22 9.16
N PRO A 116 25.63 -1.19 9.33
CA PRO A 116 25.27 -2.61 9.40
C PRO A 116 24.48 -2.92 10.70
N LEU A 117 23.78 -4.06 10.73
CA LEU A 117 22.92 -4.45 11.85
C LEU A 117 23.54 -4.23 13.23
N TRP A 118 24.79 -4.62 13.42
CA TRP A 118 25.46 -4.59 14.73
C TRP A 118 25.86 -3.19 15.21
N GLU A 119 25.67 -2.17 14.37
CA GLU A 119 25.90 -0.73 14.67
C GLU A 119 24.60 0.06 14.67
N GLN A 120 23.48 -0.50 14.19
CA GLN A 120 22.19 0.17 14.18
C GLN A 120 21.60 0.30 15.59
N ASP A 121 20.86 1.38 15.83
CA ASP A 121 20.09 1.57 17.06
C ASP A 121 18.97 0.52 17.13
N LEU A 122 19.09 -0.40 18.09
CA LEU A 122 18.16 -1.52 18.27
C LEU A 122 16.73 -1.03 18.58
N ASP A 123 16.56 -0.02 19.43
CA ASP A 123 15.23 0.47 19.81
C ASP A 123 14.55 1.14 18.62
N ARG A 124 15.31 1.86 17.79
CA ARG A 124 14.85 2.46 16.54
C ARG A 124 14.40 1.38 15.57
N GLY A 125 15.21 0.34 15.36
CA GLY A 125 14.87 -0.78 14.48
C GLY A 125 13.65 -1.57 14.96
N LEU A 126 13.55 -1.88 16.25
CA LEU A 126 12.37 -2.56 16.81
C LEU A 126 11.11 -1.72 16.70
N ARG A 127 11.19 -0.37 16.84
CA ARG A 127 10.04 0.51 16.59
C ARG A 127 9.62 0.49 15.14
N LEU A 128 10.55 0.39 14.17
CA LEU A 128 10.24 0.24 12.76
C LEU A 128 9.42 -1.03 12.52
N LEU A 129 9.86 -2.17 13.05
CA LEU A 129 9.14 -3.45 12.91
C LEU A 129 7.73 -3.37 13.50
N ARG A 130 7.56 -2.77 14.69
CA ARG A 130 6.22 -2.56 15.27
C ARG A 130 5.33 -1.73 14.35
N ARG A 131 5.85 -0.63 13.80
CA ARG A 131 5.06 0.25 12.90
C ARG A 131 4.72 -0.37 11.56
N ALA A 132 5.57 -1.24 11.04
CA ALA A 132 5.46 -1.77 9.69
C ALA A 132 4.90 -3.19 9.62
N VAL A 133 4.98 -3.98 10.69
CA VAL A 133 4.56 -5.39 10.68
C VAL A 133 3.43 -5.64 11.67
N GLU A 134 3.61 -5.25 12.95
CA GLU A 134 2.56 -5.50 13.96
C GLU A 134 1.23 -4.82 13.59
N THR A 135 1.28 -3.63 12.99
CA THR A 135 0.08 -2.91 12.52
C THR A 135 -0.73 -3.69 11.49
N HIS A 136 -0.05 -4.35 10.54
CA HIS A 136 -0.70 -5.21 9.54
C HIS A 136 -1.33 -6.45 10.18
N VAL A 137 -0.61 -7.09 11.12
CA VAL A 137 -1.12 -8.25 11.86
C VAL A 137 -2.36 -7.87 12.69
N ILE A 138 -2.31 -6.74 13.43
CA ILE A 138 -3.42 -6.26 14.24
C ILE A 138 -4.63 -5.94 13.37
N THR A 139 -4.44 -5.21 12.26
CA THR A 139 -5.53 -4.85 11.35
C THR A 139 -6.18 -6.08 10.76
N SER A 140 -5.40 -6.99 10.21
CA SER A 140 -5.87 -8.24 9.64
C SER A 140 -6.61 -9.09 10.66
N ARG A 141 -6.10 -9.20 11.92
CA ARG A 141 -6.75 -9.99 12.97
C ARG A 141 -8.21 -9.60 13.22
N PHE A 142 -8.54 -8.32 13.12
CA PHE A 142 -9.90 -7.84 13.33
C PHE A 142 -10.73 -7.78 12.04
N ALA A 143 -10.14 -7.45 10.90
CA ALA A 143 -10.84 -7.28 9.63
C ALA A 143 -11.21 -8.62 8.95
N LEU A 144 -10.33 -9.62 8.98
CA LEU A 144 -10.50 -10.89 8.28
C LEU A 144 -11.77 -11.66 8.66
N PRO A 145 -12.26 -11.67 9.92
CA PRO A 145 -13.52 -12.33 10.26
C PRO A 145 -14.72 -11.88 9.43
N LEU A 146 -14.78 -10.60 9.02
CA LEU A 146 -15.84 -10.09 8.15
C LEU A 146 -15.79 -10.71 6.75
N MET A 147 -14.60 -10.88 6.19
CA MET A 147 -14.40 -11.50 4.89
C MET A 147 -14.65 -13.02 4.93
N VAL A 148 -14.15 -13.71 5.97
CA VAL A 148 -14.35 -15.14 6.19
C VAL A 148 -15.84 -15.47 6.33
N ALA A 149 -16.60 -14.68 7.11
CA ALA A 149 -18.04 -14.87 7.27
C ALA A 149 -18.82 -14.71 5.95
N ARG A 150 -18.28 -14.00 4.98
CA ARG A 150 -18.87 -13.76 3.66
C ARG A 150 -18.32 -14.68 2.56
N GLU A 151 -17.33 -15.47 2.88
CA GLU A 151 -16.62 -16.36 1.93
C GLU A 151 -16.12 -15.61 0.68
N SER A 152 -15.73 -14.36 0.82
CA SER A 152 -15.31 -13.49 -0.29
C SER A 152 -14.51 -12.30 0.23
N GLY A 153 -13.45 -11.95 -0.46
CA GLY A 153 -12.67 -10.75 -0.19
C GLY A 153 -11.28 -10.78 -0.83
N LEU A 154 -10.64 -9.63 -0.82
CA LEU A 154 -9.26 -9.44 -1.23
C LEU A 154 -8.47 -8.70 -0.14
N VAL A 155 -7.37 -9.28 0.31
CA VAL A 155 -6.37 -8.66 1.17
C VAL A 155 -5.18 -8.26 0.33
N VAL A 156 -4.75 -7.00 0.44
CA VAL A 156 -3.58 -6.44 -0.24
C VAL A 156 -2.61 -5.90 0.79
N GLU A 157 -1.47 -6.53 0.91
CA GLU A 157 -0.36 -6.11 1.76
C GLU A 157 0.61 -5.25 0.93
N VAL A 158 0.74 -3.96 1.25
CA VAL A 158 1.62 -3.05 0.51
C VAL A 158 3.04 -3.15 1.06
N THR A 159 3.99 -3.49 0.19
CA THR A 159 5.38 -3.73 0.55
C THR A 159 6.34 -2.96 -0.36
N ASP A 160 7.61 -3.31 -0.31
CA ASP A 160 8.65 -2.88 -1.24
C ASP A 160 9.44 -4.09 -1.73
N GLY A 161 9.51 -4.22 -3.07
CA GLY A 161 10.12 -5.34 -3.76
C GLY A 161 9.30 -6.64 -3.70
N ASN A 162 9.51 -7.50 -4.68
CA ASN A 162 8.87 -8.79 -4.84
C ASN A 162 9.87 -9.93 -5.05
N THR A 163 11.12 -9.72 -4.71
CA THR A 163 12.24 -10.65 -4.88
C THR A 163 13.00 -10.84 -3.57
N ALA A 164 13.84 -11.87 -3.50
CA ALA A 164 14.68 -12.18 -2.36
C ALA A 164 15.90 -11.25 -2.19
N ARG A 165 16.01 -10.20 -3.02
CA ARG A 165 17.12 -9.28 -2.94
C ARG A 165 17.11 -8.47 -1.64
N TYR A 166 18.29 -8.30 -1.02
CA TYR A 166 18.46 -7.43 0.14
C TYR A 166 18.29 -5.94 -0.22
N ARG A 167 17.48 -5.20 0.58
CA ARG A 167 17.05 -3.81 0.30
C ARG A 167 17.92 -2.73 0.97
N GLY A 168 19.16 -3.06 1.32
CA GLY A 168 20.16 -2.07 1.76
C GLY A 168 20.13 -1.70 3.25
N SER A 169 19.04 -1.97 4.00
CA SER A 169 18.94 -1.72 5.44
C SER A 169 18.30 -2.91 6.13
N PHE A 170 18.89 -3.41 7.22
CA PHE A 170 18.47 -4.65 7.86
C PHE A 170 17.00 -4.62 8.33
N PHE A 171 16.64 -3.64 9.18
CA PHE A 171 15.27 -3.58 9.72
C PHE A 171 14.23 -3.23 8.66
N TYR A 172 14.61 -2.43 7.65
CA TYR A 172 13.76 -2.14 6.51
C TYR A 172 13.48 -3.40 5.69
N ASP A 173 14.52 -4.12 5.30
CA ASP A 173 14.41 -5.35 4.51
C ASP A 173 13.61 -6.41 5.27
N LEU A 174 13.89 -6.60 6.56
CA LEU A 174 13.16 -7.52 7.41
C LEU A 174 11.66 -7.16 7.47
N ALA A 175 11.32 -5.88 7.63
CA ALA A 175 9.93 -5.43 7.65
C ALA A 175 9.22 -5.70 6.32
N LYS A 176 9.85 -5.34 5.19
CA LYS A 176 9.25 -5.53 3.86
C LYS A 176 9.11 -6.99 3.49
N SER A 177 10.10 -7.82 3.82
CA SER A 177 10.04 -9.28 3.64
C SER A 177 8.99 -9.93 4.55
N ALA A 178 8.83 -9.45 5.80
CA ALA A 178 7.81 -9.94 6.71
C ALA A 178 6.40 -9.68 6.18
N VAL A 179 6.14 -8.53 5.55
CA VAL A 179 4.85 -8.20 4.93
C VAL A 179 4.55 -9.14 3.74
N ILE A 180 5.54 -9.46 2.91
CA ILE A 180 5.38 -10.46 1.83
C ILE A 180 5.04 -11.83 2.43
N ARG A 181 5.76 -12.23 3.49
CA ARG A 181 5.49 -13.51 4.16
C ARG A 181 4.12 -13.54 4.83
N LEU A 182 3.66 -12.41 5.38
CA LEU A 182 2.33 -12.26 5.94
C LEU A 182 1.26 -12.52 4.88
N ALA A 183 1.35 -11.88 3.70
CA ALA A 183 0.42 -12.10 2.59
C ALA A 183 0.37 -13.57 2.17
N PHE A 184 1.52 -14.25 2.10
CA PHE A 184 1.58 -15.67 1.78
C PHE A 184 0.89 -16.55 2.85
N ALA A 185 1.11 -16.26 4.13
CA ALA A 185 0.50 -17.00 5.23
C ALA A 185 -1.02 -16.79 5.25
N GLN A 186 -1.48 -15.55 5.11
CA GLN A 186 -2.90 -15.20 4.99
C GLN A 186 -3.54 -15.93 3.80
N ALA A 187 -2.88 -15.98 2.65
CA ALA A 187 -3.40 -16.69 1.47
C ALA A 187 -3.61 -18.18 1.74
N ALA A 188 -2.68 -18.82 2.48
CA ALA A 188 -2.79 -20.24 2.83
C ALA A 188 -4.00 -20.51 3.74
N GLU A 189 -4.21 -19.65 4.76
CA GLU A 189 -5.30 -19.78 5.72
C GLU A 189 -6.66 -19.35 5.15
N LEU A 190 -6.69 -18.34 4.28
CA LEU A 190 -7.92 -17.75 3.75
C LEU A 190 -8.47 -18.45 2.50
N ARG A 191 -7.65 -19.20 1.77
CA ARG A 191 -8.07 -19.94 0.56
C ARG A 191 -9.29 -20.83 0.76
N PRO A 192 -9.42 -21.61 1.86
CA PRO A 192 -10.62 -22.43 2.10
C PRO A 192 -11.90 -21.61 2.30
N HIS A 193 -11.76 -20.30 2.56
CA HIS A 193 -12.86 -19.36 2.80
C HIS A 193 -13.13 -18.44 1.60
N GLY A 194 -12.57 -18.74 0.41
CA GLY A 194 -12.82 -17.92 -0.77
C GLY A 194 -12.25 -16.51 -0.73
N VAL A 195 -11.32 -16.22 0.18
CA VAL A 195 -10.67 -14.91 0.34
C VAL A 195 -9.25 -14.99 -0.22
N ALA A 196 -8.92 -14.08 -1.14
CA ALA A 196 -7.58 -13.94 -1.69
C ALA A 196 -6.72 -13.02 -0.81
N ALA A 197 -5.44 -13.32 -0.68
CA ALA A 197 -4.46 -12.42 -0.06
C ALA A 197 -3.18 -12.40 -0.90
N LEU A 198 -2.61 -11.20 -1.12
CA LEU A 198 -1.41 -11.01 -1.91
C LEU A 198 -0.62 -9.79 -1.40
N ALA A 199 0.67 -9.74 -1.71
CA ALA A 199 1.47 -8.55 -1.53
C ALA A 199 1.61 -7.78 -2.85
N ILE A 200 1.74 -6.44 -2.77
CA ILE A 200 2.00 -5.59 -3.92
C ILE A 200 3.11 -4.59 -3.61
N THR A 201 4.01 -4.41 -4.58
CA THR A 201 5.04 -3.38 -4.53
C THR A 201 4.89 -2.38 -5.67
N PRO A 202 5.02 -1.07 -5.41
CA PRO A 202 5.31 -0.10 -6.45
C PRO A 202 6.78 -0.20 -6.91
N GLY A 203 7.09 0.49 -7.99
CA GLY A 203 8.45 0.91 -8.31
C GLY A 203 8.91 2.07 -7.42
N PHE A 204 9.71 2.99 -7.98
CA PHE A 204 10.10 4.20 -7.26
C PHE A 204 8.86 5.12 -7.10
N LEU A 205 8.24 5.11 -5.93
CA LEU A 205 6.98 5.79 -5.69
C LEU A 205 7.18 7.29 -5.46
N ARG A 206 6.52 8.15 -6.25
CA ARG A 206 6.46 9.61 -6.08
C ARG A 206 5.50 9.98 -4.94
N SER A 207 5.84 9.57 -3.71
CA SER A 207 5.08 10.03 -2.53
C SER A 207 5.36 11.49 -2.22
N GLU A 208 4.48 12.15 -1.46
CA GLU A 208 4.65 13.54 -1.03
C GLU A 208 6.01 13.75 -0.33
N ALA A 209 6.45 12.76 0.47
CA ALA A 209 7.75 12.83 1.15
C ALA A 209 8.94 12.76 0.17
N VAL A 210 8.84 11.95 -0.88
CA VAL A 210 9.88 11.84 -1.91
C VAL A 210 9.92 13.11 -2.76
N LEU A 211 8.77 13.64 -3.15
CA LEU A 211 8.70 14.90 -3.89
C LEU A 211 9.34 16.06 -3.10
N ASP A 212 9.01 16.19 -1.81
CA ASP A 212 9.59 17.19 -0.93
C ASP A 212 11.11 17.01 -0.78
N HIS A 213 11.59 15.78 -0.60
CA HIS A 213 13.02 15.47 -0.51
C HIS A 213 13.79 15.89 -1.77
N LEU A 214 13.20 15.66 -2.94
CA LEU A 214 13.77 16.05 -4.21
C LEU A 214 13.54 17.56 -4.53
N GLY A 215 12.65 18.24 -3.79
CA GLY A 215 12.32 19.65 -3.98
C GLY A 215 11.50 19.91 -5.24
N VAL A 216 10.61 18.96 -5.59
CA VAL A 216 9.74 19.01 -6.76
C VAL A 216 8.27 18.81 -6.36
N THR A 217 7.36 19.04 -7.29
CA THR A 217 5.93 18.74 -7.17
C THR A 217 5.54 17.69 -8.21
N GLU A 218 4.30 17.17 -8.15
CA GLU A 218 3.83 16.23 -9.18
C GLU A 218 3.76 16.87 -10.58
N GLU A 219 3.65 18.21 -10.67
CA GLU A 219 3.61 18.93 -11.96
C GLU A 219 4.99 18.99 -12.64
N ASN A 220 6.06 19.11 -11.86
CA ASN A 220 7.44 19.19 -12.36
C ASN A 220 8.33 18.04 -11.86
N TRP A 221 7.76 16.90 -11.52
CA TRP A 221 8.46 15.77 -10.90
C TRP A 221 9.71 15.32 -11.67
N ARG A 222 9.71 15.47 -13.00
CA ARG A 222 10.85 15.06 -13.84
C ARG A 222 12.13 15.83 -13.54
N ASP A 223 12.02 17.05 -12.98
CA ASP A 223 13.18 17.83 -12.56
C ASP A 223 13.92 17.17 -11.39
N GLY A 224 13.26 16.31 -10.63
CA GLY A 224 13.87 15.51 -9.57
C GLY A 224 14.96 14.56 -10.06
N ALA A 225 14.92 14.16 -11.34
CA ALA A 225 15.96 13.33 -11.96
C ALA A 225 17.34 13.98 -12.02
N VAL A 226 17.45 15.29 -11.80
CA VAL A 226 18.73 16.01 -11.64
C VAL A 226 19.43 15.58 -10.34
N LYS A 227 18.65 15.30 -9.27
CA LYS A 227 19.20 14.85 -7.98
C LYS A 227 19.35 13.33 -7.91
N ASP A 228 18.38 12.61 -8.45
CA ASP A 228 18.38 11.17 -8.52
C ASP A 228 17.94 10.73 -9.94
N PRO A 229 18.86 10.29 -10.80
CA PRO A 229 18.54 9.88 -12.17
C PRO A 229 17.48 8.75 -12.25
N HIS A 230 17.40 7.87 -11.23
CA HIS A 230 16.45 6.76 -11.19
C HIS A 230 15.01 7.24 -10.96
N PHE A 231 14.85 8.45 -10.43
CA PHE A 231 13.54 9.08 -10.27
C PHE A 231 12.79 9.33 -11.59
N ALA A 232 13.51 9.40 -12.72
CA ALA A 232 12.91 9.48 -14.05
C ALA A 232 11.98 8.29 -14.38
N TYR A 233 12.15 7.16 -13.69
CA TYR A 233 11.38 5.92 -13.87
C TYR A 233 10.37 5.70 -12.74
N SER A 234 10.13 6.73 -11.96
CA SER A 234 9.19 6.70 -10.82
C SER A 234 7.75 6.62 -11.28
N GLU A 235 6.89 6.13 -10.41
CA GLU A 235 5.44 6.04 -10.62
C GLU A 235 4.68 6.89 -9.60
N SER A 236 3.51 7.39 -9.99
CA SER A 236 2.63 8.11 -9.07
C SER A 236 1.91 7.16 -8.11
N PRO A 237 1.44 7.65 -6.94
CA PRO A 237 0.55 6.89 -6.07
C PRO A 237 -0.73 6.40 -6.77
N ALA A 238 -1.18 7.09 -7.82
CA ALA A 238 -2.33 6.67 -8.62
C ALA A 238 -2.04 5.41 -9.44
N TYR A 239 -0.82 5.21 -9.91
CA TYR A 239 -0.45 4.00 -10.66
C TYR A 239 -0.57 2.75 -9.79
N LEU A 240 0.00 2.77 -8.59
CA LEU A 240 -0.20 1.72 -7.58
C LEU A 240 -1.69 1.52 -7.26
N GLY A 241 -2.42 2.62 -7.10
CA GLY A 241 -3.87 2.58 -6.84
C GLY A 241 -4.67 1.92 -7.98
N ARG A 242 -4.33 2.19 -9.24
CA ARG A 242 -4.95 1.55 -10.42
C ARG A 242 -4.67 0.05 -10.45
N ALA A 243 -3.46 -0.38 -10.10
CA ALA A 243 -3.14 -1.80 -9.97
C ALA A 243 -4.00 -2.49 -8.91
N VAL A 244 -4.15 -1.89 -7.71
CA VAL A 244 -4.99 -2.44 -6.64
C VAL A 244 -6.48 -2.44 -7.03
N ALA A 245 -6.98 -1.38 -7.67
CA ALA A 245 -8.37 -1.32 -8.14
C ALA A 245 -8.65 -2.38 -9.21
N ALA A 246 -7.69 -2.64 -10.13
CA ALA A 246 -7.79 -3.70 -11.12
C ALA A 246 -7.84 -5.09 -10.48
N LEU A 247 -6.96 -5.37 -9.50
CA LEU A 247 -6.97 -6.61 -8.72
C LEU A 247 -8.30 -6.80 -7.96
N ALA A 248 -8.84 -5.73 -7.36
CA ALA A 248 -10.10 -5.77 -6.65
C ALA A 248 -11.32 -6.00 -7.57
N ALA A 249 -11.20 -5.65 -8.84
CA ALA A 249 -12.22 -5.87 -9.87
C ALA A 249 -12.06 -7.21 -10.63
N ASP A 250 -10.94 -7.90 -10.45
CA ASP A 250 -10.63 -9.16 -11.14
C ASP A 250 -11.44 -10.32 -10.53
N PRO A 251 -12.36 -10.96 -11.30
CA PRO A 251 -13.09 -12.10 -10.82
C PRO A 251 -12.20 -13.33 -10.55
N ASP A 252 -11.03 -13.39 -11.17
CA ASP A 252 -10.08 -14.48 -11.06
C ASP A 252 -8.90 -14.18 -10.11
N VAL A 253 -9.01 -13.16 -9.27
CA VAL A 253 -7.94 -12.69 -8.36
C VAL A 253 -7.42 -13.81 -7.44
N MET A 254 -8.22 -14.83 -7.14
CA MET A 254 -7.81 -15.99 -6.36
C MET A 254 -6.62 -16.75 -6.98
N ALA A 255 -6.45 -16.70 -8.31
CA ALA A 255 -5.29 -17.29 -8.99
C ALA A 255 -3.96 -16.57 -8.65
N LYS A 256 -4.05 -15.32 -8.15
CA LYS A 256 -2.91 -14.50 -7.73
C LYS A 256 -2.63 -14.57 -6.23
N SER A 257 -3.52 -15.22 -5.46
CA SER A 257 -3.39 -15.34 -4.00
C SER A 257 -2.10 -16.06 -3.60
N GLY A 258 -1.39 -15.49 -2.62
CA GLY A 258 -0.11 -15.97 -2.11
C GLY A 258 1.11 -15.44 -2.85
N ARG A 259 0.93 -14.57 -3.85
CA ARG A 259 2.04 -14.00 -4.64
C ARG A 259 2.42 -12.60 -4.14
N ALA A 260 3.69 -12.26 -4.35
CA ALA A 260 4.17 -10.88 -4.30
C ALA A 260 4.18 -10.33 -5.73
N LEU A 261 3.31 -9.35 -5.99
CA LEU A 261 3.11 -8.75 -7.30
C LEU A 261 3.72 -7.35 -7.36
N ALA A 262 4.02 -6.89 -8.55
CA ALA A 262 4.54 -5.56 -8.78
C ALA A 262 3.69 -4.82 -9.82
N THR A 263 3.59 -3.50 -9.68
CA THR A 263 2.83 -2.63 -10.62
C THR A 263 3.28 -2.83 -12.05
N TRP A 264 4.60 -2.93 -12.27
CA TRP A 264 5.21 -3.14 -13.59
C TRP A 264 4.93 -4.54 -14.20
N GLY A 265 4.49 -5.51 -13.41
CA GLY A 265 4.03 -6.81 -13.92
C GLY A 265 2.53 -6.86 -14.20
N LEU A 266 1.76 -5.92 -13.67
CA LEU A 266 0.31 -5.91 -13.75
C LEU A 266 -0.24 -5.02 -14.88
N TYR A 267 0.49 -3.98 -15.28
CA TYR A 267 -0.01 -3.07 -16.31
C TYR A 267 -0.26 -3.76 -17.65
N GLY A 268 0.57 -4.73 -18.02
CA GLY A 268 0.41 -5.50 -19.26
C GLY A 268 -0.84 -6.38 -19.27
N GLU A 269 -1.26 -6.88 -18.10
CA GLU A 269 -2.47 -7.69 -17.95
C GLU A 269 -3.74 -6.84 -17.89
N TYR A 270 -3.72 -5.74 -17.13
CA TYR A 270 -4.91 -4.93 -16.85
C TYR A 270 -5.03 -3.66 -17.70
N GLY A 271 -3.99 -3.28 -18.45
CA GLY A 271 -4.02 -2.16 -19.40
C GLY A 271 -4.06 -0.77 -18.79
N PHE A 272 -3.71 -0.61 -17.50
CA PHE A 272 -3.68 0.71 -16.88
C PHE A 272 -2.38 1.47 -17.21
N THR A 273 -2.45 2.79 -17.12
CA THR A 273 -1.31 3.72 -17.29
C THR A 273 -1.13 4.54 -16.03
N ASP A 274 -0.07 5.31 -15.91
CA ASP A 274 0.08 6.36 -14.90
C ASP A 274 -0.73 7.62 -15.29
N VAL A 275 -0.73 8.64 -14.43
CA VAL A 275 -1.50 9.88 -14.61
C VAL A 275 -1.11 10.66 -15.87
N ASP A 276 0.14 10.52 -16.30
CA ASP A 276 0.68 11.15 -17.52
C ASP A 276 0.57 10.26 -18.77
N GLY A 277 -0.12 9.12 -18.66
CA GLY A 277 -0.33 8.16 -19.76
C GLY A 277 0.83 7.19 -19.98
N THR A 278 1.91 7.26 -19.20
CA THR A 278 3.03 6.33 -19.28
C THR A 278 2.73 5.01 -18.57
N GLN A 279 3.59 4.02 -18.78
CA GLN A 279 3.57 2.72 -18.12
C GLN A 279 4.97 2.48 -17.52
N PRO A 280 5.26 3.04 -16.32
CA PRO A 280 6.54 2.83 -15.67
C PRO A 280 6.83 1.34 -15.46
N ASP A 281 8.03 0.91 -15.91
CA ASP A 281 8.52 -0.45 -15.70
C ASP A 281 9.86 -0.40 -14.95
N PHE A 282 9.77 -0.48 -13.63
CA PHE A 282 10.94 -0.39 -12.78
C PHE A 282 11.86 -1.62 -12.89
N ALA A 283 11.32 -2.80 -13.24
CA ALA A 283 12.15 -3.99 -13.43
C ALA A 283 13.00 -3.88 -14.70
N ALA A 284 12.44 -3.35 -15.79
CA ALA A 284 13.21 -3.08 -17.00
C ALA A 284 14.32 -2.05 -16.73
N HIS A 285 13.97 -0.95 -16.05
CA HIS A 285 14.98 0.04 -15.62
C HIS A 285 16.06 -0.57 -14.73
N TRP A 286 15.67 -1.45 -13.79
CA TRP A 286 16.64 -2.15 -12.96
C TRP A 286 17.63 -2.99 -13.78
N ALA A 287 17.12 -3.77 -14.73
CA ALA A 287 17.96 -4.61 -15.58
C ALA A 287 18.94 -3.81 -16.45
N ASP A 288 18.49 -2.63 -16.90
CA ASP A 288 19.28 -1.80 -17.81
C ASP A 288 20.30 -0.89 -17.09
N ALA A 289 19.98 -0.37 -15.91
CA ALA A 289 20.75 0.70 -15.27
C ALA A 289 21.24 0.40 -13.86
N LEU A 290 20.60 -0.48 -13.13
CA LEU A 290 20.88 -0.73 -11.70
C LEU A 290 21.59 -2.07 -11.46
N VAL A 291 21.57 -2.98 -12.42
CA VAL A 291 22.15 -4.32 -12.24
C VAL A 291 23.65 -4.29 -11.95
N ASP A 292 24.39 -3.36 -12.55
CA ASP A 292 25.85 -3.23 -12.36
C ASP A 292 26.19 -2.66 -10.97
N GLU A 293 25.34 -1.77 -10.44
CA GLU A 293 25.56 -1.14 -9.14
C GLU A 293 25.04 -2.00 -7.97
N TYR A 294 23.85 -2.57 -8.14
CA TYR A 294 23.13 -3.25 -7.06
C TYR A 294 23.03 -4.77 -7.25
N GLY A 295 23.51 -5.31 -8.38
CA GLY A 295 23.32 -6.71 -8.76
C GLY A 295 21.93 -7.02 -9.28
N PRO A 296 21.66 -8.28 -9.69
CA PRO A 296 20.37 -8.68 -10.25
C PRO A 296 19.23 -8.52 -9.22
N LEU A 297 18.00 -8.32 -9.71
CA LEU A 297 16.81 -8.25 -8.84
C LEU A 297 16.62 -9.48 -7.94
N GLY A 298 17.19 -10.63 -8.34
CA GLY A 298 17.00 -11.90 -7.65
C GLY A 298 15.71 -12.61 -8.07
N ASP A 299 15.51 -13.80 -7.50
CA ASP A 299 14.34 -14.62 -7.80
C ASP A 299 13.08 -14.03 -7.14
N PRO A 300 11.91 -14.17 -7.77
CA PRO A 300 10.63 -13.81 -7.17
C PRO A 300 10.37 -14.56 -5.86
N LEU A 301 9.74 -13.87 -4.89
CA LEU A 301 9.31 -14.44 -3.60
C LEU A 301 7.91 -15.02 -3.68
#